data_713178b7dc714bef33ae85395c60cdd7
#
_entry.id   713178b7dc714bef33ae85395c60cdd7
#
_cell.length_a   1.000
_cell.length_b   1.000
_cell.length_c   1.000
_cell.angle_alpha   90.00
_cell.angle_beta   90.00
_cell.angle_gamma   90.00
#
_symmetry.space_group_name_H-M   'P 1'
#
loop_
_entity.id
_entity.type
_entity.pdbx_description
1 polymer ?
#
loop_
_entity_poly.entity_id
_entity_poly.type
_entity_poly.pdbx_seq_one_letter_code
_entity_poly.pdbx_strand_id
1 'polypeptide(L)'
;MFVNDFYKSLNLPSITPKSAVFKYVWSILYLFMFVSLLLILFAENNTLKLYALALFMLQLFLNILWPVVFFLCENIKYAFYVAVILAFVVGLCFLFFQKISAVAAFLFLPYFIWCIFAVFLNFVIIRNNP
;
A
#
# COMPACT_ATOMS: atom_id res chain seq x y z
N MET A 1 5.80 11.73 -3.93
CA MET A 1 6.49 10.58 -3.36
C MET A 1 7.92 10.97 -3.02
N PHE A 2 8.45 10.38 -1.98
CA PHE A 2 9.74 10.77 -1.43
C PHE A 2 10.89 10.31 -2.32
N VAL A 3 11.50 11.23 -3.06
CA VAL A 3 12.73 10.98 -3.81
C VAL A 3 13.81 11.85 -3.18
N ASN A 4 14.77 11.21 -2.52
CA ASN A 4 15.86 11.87 -1.81
C ASN A 4 17.22 11.31 -2.26
N ASP A 5 18.29 11.82 -1.68
CA ASP A 5 19.64 11.41 -2.06
C ASP A 5 19.89 9.93 -1.80
N PHE A 6 19.33 9.40 -0.71
CA PHE A 6 19.42 7.97 -0.43
C PHE A 6 18.81 7.14 -1.55
N TYR A 7 17.59 7.49 -1.98
CA TYR A 7 16.91 6.77 -3.05
C TYR A 7 17.70 6.83 -4.35
N LYS A 8 18.26 8.00 -4.68
CA LYS A 8 19.06 8.18 -5.89
C LYS A 8 20.36 7.37 -5.86
N SER A 9 20.87 7.05 -4.66
CA SER A 9 22.10 6.25 -4.50
C SER A 9 21.88 4.77 -4.69
N LEU A 10 20.62 4.29 -4.71
CA LEU A 10 20.30 2.87 -4.83
C LEU A 10 20.44 2.38 -6.27
N ASN A 11 20.88 1.12 -6.41
CA ASN A 11 20.85 0.41 -7.69
C ASN A 11 19.45 -0.12 -7.91
N LEU A 12 18.65 0.59 -8.70
CA LEU A 12 17.25 0.26 -8.92
C LEU A 12 17.10 -0.70 -10.10
N PRO A 13 16.15 -1.65 -10.03
CA PRO A 13 15.87 -2.53 -11.18
C PRO A 13 15.28 -1.75 -12.34
N SER A 14 15.42 -2.30 -13.56
CA SER A 14 14.91 -1.67 -14.78
C SER A 14 13.38 -1.52 -14.77
N ILE A 15 12.67 -2.33 -13.98
CA ILE A 15 11.21 -2.27 -13.85
C ILE A 15 10.75 -1.16 -12.91
N THR A 16 11.68 -0.44 -12.26
CA THR A 16 11.34 0.65 -11.34
C THR A 16 10.64 1.76 -12.11
N PRO A 17 9.39 2.11 -11.77
CA PRO A 17 8.69 3.21 -12.43
C PRO A 17 9.39 4.56 -12.15
N LYS A 18 9.23 5.49 -13.08
CA LYS A 18 9.72 6.86 -12.88
C LYS A 18 8.98 7.51 -11.72
N SER A 19 9.62 8.46 -11.04
CA SER A 19 9.02 9.18 -9.90
C SER A 19 7.67 9.81 -10.24
N ALA A 20 7.52 10.34 -11.46
CA ALA A 20 6.25 10.91 -11.90
C ALA A 20 5.15 9.86 -11.97
N VAL A 21 5.48 8.64 -12.45
CA VAL A 21 4.52 7.52 -12.52
C VAL A 21 4.09 7.11 -11.11
N PHE A 22 5.03 7.00 -10.18
CA PHE A 22 4.70 6.71 -8.77
C PHE A 22 3.71 7.72 -8.22
N LYS A 23 3.96 9.01 -8.46
CA LYS A 23 3.11 10.08 -7.95
C LYS A 23 1.69 9.96 -8.48
N TYR A 24 1.51 9.75 -9.78
CA TYR A 24 0.19 9.63 -10.39
C TYR A 24 -0.54 8.37 -9.91
N VAL A 25 0.15 7.23 -9.87
CA VAL A 25 -0.45 5.98 -9.43
C VAL A 25 -0.93 6.11 -7.97
N TRP A 26 -0.08 6.62 -7.07
CA TRP A 26 -0.46 6.77 -5.67
C TRP A 26 -1.63 7.73 -5.50
N SER A 27 -1.68 8.81 -6.30
CA SER A 27 -2.80 9.77 -6.23
C SER A 27 -4.12 9.09 -6.61
N ILE A 28 -4.12 8.28 -7.66
CA ILE A 28 -5.30 7.55 -8.10
C ILE A 28 -5.70 6.50 -7.06
N LEU A 29 -4.73 5.78 -6.50
CA LEU A 29 -4.99 4.76 -5.50
C LEU A 29 -5.56 5.35 -4.21
N TYR A 30 -5.06 6.52 -3.78
CA TYR A 30 -5.62 7.19 -2.61
C TYR A 30 -7.06 7.66 -2.86
N LEU A 31 -7.36 8.14 -4.07
CA LEU A 31 -8.72 8.51 -4.43
C LEU A 31 -9.65 7.29 -4.37
N PHE A 32 -9.24 6.17 -4.97
CA PHE A 32 -10.02 4.92 -4.92
C PHE A 32 -10.19 4.43 -3.48
N MET A 33 -9.14 4.51 -2.69
CA MET A 33 -9.16 4.12 -1.28
C MET A 33 -10.14 4.97 -0.48
N PHE A 34 -10.16 6.29 -0.73
CA PHE A 34 -11.08 7.21 -0.07
C PHE A 34 -12.53 6.89 -0.42
N VAL A 35 -12.82 6.65 -1.71
CA VAL A 35 -14.16 6.28 -2.16
C VAL A 35 -14.58 4.94 -1.54
N SER A 36 -13.69 3.96 -1.52
CA SER A 36 -13.94 2.67 -0.86
C SER A 36 -14.31 2.86 0.61
N LEU A 37 -13.55 3.70 1.31
CA LEU A 37 -13.83 4.01 2.73
C LEU A 37 -15.22 4.60 2.92
N LEU A 38 -15.61 5.55 2.06
CA LEU A 38 -16.94 6.16 2.13
C LEU A 38 -18.03 5.13 1.93
N LEU A 39 -17.86 4.21 0.97
CA LEU A 39 -18.85 3.16 0.73
C LEU A 39 -19.01 2.26 1.95
N ILE A 40 -17.92 1.95 2.64
CA ILE A 40 -17.96 1.14 3.86
C ILE A 40 -18.62 1.93 5.00
N LEU A 41 -18.28 3.21 5.15
CA LEU A 41 -18.84 4.05 6.22
C LEU A 41 -20.35 4.22 6.09
N PHE A 42 -20.86 4.30 4.85
CA PHE A 42 -22.29 4.47 4.60
C PHE A 42 -23.05 3.14 4.52
N ALA A 43 -22.35 2.00 4.64
CA ALA A 43 -23.00 0.70 4.69
C ALA A 43 -23.68 0.48 6.04
N GLU A 44 -24.57 -0.52 6.11
CA GLU A 44 -25.25 -0.86 7.35
C GLU A 44 -24.26 -1.23 8.45
N ASN A 45 -24.56 -0.80 9.68
CA ASN A 45 -23.72 -1.10 10.83
C ASN A 45 -23.82 -2.59 11.19
N ASN A 46 -22.67 -3.25 11.25
CA ASN A 46 -22.55 -4.62 11.74
C ASN A 46 -21.12 -4.88 12.21
N THR A 47 -20.87 -6.08 12.74
CA THR A 47 -19.56 -6.46 13.25
C THR A 47 -18.49 -6.49 12.14
N LEU A 48 -18.85 -6.93 10.92
CA LEU A 48 -17.93 -6.95 9.79
C LEU A 48 -17.44 -5.57 9.43
N LYS A 49 -18.34 -4.57 9.47
CA LYS A 49 -17.97 -3.18 9.20
C LYS A 49 -16.92 -2.69 10.20
N LEU A 50 -17.08 -3.03 11.47
CA LEU A 50 -16.14 -2.64 12.50
C LEU A 50 -14.75 -3.23 12.23
N TYR A 51 -14.67 -4.53 11.91
CA TYR A 51 -13.41 -5.17 11.55
C TYR A 51 -12.80 -4.58 10.29
N ALA A 52 -13.64 -4.31 9.27
CA ALA A 52 -13.17 -3.71 8.02
C ALA A 52 -12.55 -2.34 8.25
N LEU A 53 -13.17 -1.51 9.09
CA LEU A 53 -12.64 -0.18 9.42
C LEU A 53 -11.36 -0.27 10.24
N ALA A 54 -11.27 -1.22 11.17
CA ALA A 54 -10.06 -1.43 11.96
C ALA A 54 -8.89 -1.84 11.05
N LEU A 55 -9.14 -2.76 10.13
CA LEU A 55 -8.13 -3.20 9.16
C LEU A 55 -7.73 -2.05 8.23
N PHE A 56 -8.68 -1.22 7.82
CA PHE A 56 -8.40 -0.04 6.99
C PHE A 56 -7.45 0.91 7.71
N MET A 57 -7.71 1.20 8.98
CA MET A 57 -6.85 2.08 9.77
C MET A 57 -5.46 1.49 9.94
N LEU A 58 -5.37 0.18 10.17
CA LEU A 58 -4.08 -0.50 10.29
C LEU A 58 -3.29 -0.42 8.98
N GLN A 59 -3.93 -0.67 7.83
CA GLN A 59 -3.23 -0.58 6.55
C GLN A 59 -2.80 0.85 6.23
N LEU A 60 -3.60 1.84 6.63
CA LEU A 60 -3.22 3.24 6.42
C LEU A 60 -1.97 3.59 7.23
N PHE A 61 -1.91 3.13 8.48
CA PHE A 61 -0.72 3.31 9.31
C PHE A 61 0.51 2.67 8.66
N LEU A 62 0.39 1.42 8.20
CA LEU A 62 1.49 0.71 7.55
C LEU A 62 1.88 1.36 6.23
N ASN A 63 0.89 1.90 5.50
CA ASN A 63 1.12 2.62 4.25
C ASN A 63 1.98 3.85 4.46
N ILE A 64 1.75 4.58 5.57
CA ILE A 64 2.55 5.75 5.93
C ILE A 64 3.91 5.34 6.49
N LEU A 65 3.94 4.24 7.25
CA LEU A 65 5.17 3.74 7.87
C LEU A 65 6.21 3.30 6.83
N TRP A 66 5.77 2.70 5.72
CA TRP A 66 6.69 2.19 4.71
C TRP A 66 7.65 3.28 4.16
N PRO A 67 7.17 4.44 3.66
CA PRO A 67 8.09 5.46 3.16
C PRO A 67 8.96 6.05 4.27
N VAL A 68 8.47 6.12 5.51
CA VAL A 68 9.27 6.57 6.64
C VAL A 68 10.46 5.63 6.85
N VAL A 69 10.21 4.32 6.87
CA VAL A 69 11.29 3.33 7.07
C VAL A 69 12.22 3.29 5.85
N PHE A 70 11.68 3.33 4.64
CA PHE A 70 12.47 3.22 3.42
C PHE A 70 13.33 4.45 3.19
N PHE A 71 12.75 5.64 3.26
CA PHE A 71 13.42 6.88 2.84
C PHE A 71 14.04 7.64 4.00
N LEU A 72 13.33 7.78 5.12
CA LEU A 72 13.83 8.57 6.25
C LEU A 72 14.75 7.78 7.16
N CYS A 73 14.42 6.53 7.46
CA CYS A 73 15.28 5.64 8.22
C CYS A 73 16.35 4.96 7.37
N GLU A 74 16.24 5.06 6.05
CA GLU A 74 17.19 4.51 5.08
C GLU A 74 17.40 3.00 5.26
N ASN A 75 16.34 2.28 5.64
CA ASN A 75 16.42 0.86 5.93
C ASN A 75 15.52 0.06 4.98
N ILE A 76 16.09 -0.36 3.85
CA ILE A 76 15.32 -1.07 2.82
C ILE A 76 14.90 -2.48 3.26
N LYS A 77 15.62 -3.10 4.19
CA LYS A 77 15.27 -4.43 4.71
C LYS A 77 14.04 -4.38 5.59
N TYR A 78 14.00 -3.45 6.56
CA TYR A 78 12.81 -3.28 7.39
C TYR A 78 11.63 -2.76 6.57
N ALA A 79 11.90 -1.91 5.57
CA ALA A 79 10.85 -1.48 4.65
C ALA A 79 10.23 -2.66 3.92
N PHE A 80 11.03 -3.66 3.54
CA PHE A 80 10.51 -4.88 2.93
C PHE A 80 9.54 -5.61 3.85
N TYR A 81 9.89 -5.76 5.12
CA TYR A 81 9.00 -6.42 6.09
C TYR A 81 7.70 -5.63 6.25
N VAL A 82 7.78 -4.29 6.33
CA VAL A 82 6.60 -3.44 6.40
C VAL A 82 5.73 -3.62 5.15
N ALA A 83 6.35 -3.68 3.97
CA ALA A 83 5.62 -3.87 2.72
C ALA A 83 4.89 -5.21 2.68
N VAL A 84 5.52 -6.28 3.16
CA VAL A 84 4.90 -7.61 3.21
C VAL A 84 3.69 -7.60 4.14
N ILE A 85 3.85 -7.04 5.33
CA ILE A 85 2.76 -6.95 6.30
C ILE A 85 1.63 -6.08 5.73
N LEU A 86 1.98 -4.96 5.10
CA LEU A 86 1.00 -4.08 4.47
C LEU A 86 0.20 -4.82 3.39
N ALA A 87 0.86 -5.55 2.51
CA ALA A 87 0.19 -6.29 1.45
C ALA A 87 -0.77 -7.33 2.04
N PHE A 88 -0.37 -8.01 3.11
CA PHE A 88 -1.22 -8.97 3.79
C PHE A 88 -2.46 -8.31 4.39
N VAL A 89 -2.28 -7.18 5.08
CA VAL A 89 -3.39 -6.45 5.70
C VAL A 89 -4.32 -5.89 4.63
N VAL A 90 -3.78 -5.37 3.52
CA VAL A 90 -4.60 -4.88 2.40
C VAL A 90 -5.42 -6.01 1.79
N GLY A 91 -4.85 -7.20 1.68
CA GLY A 91 -5.57 -8.38 1.23
C GLY A 91 -6.74 -8.73 2.15
N LEU A 92 -6.53 -8.65 3.47
CA LEU A 92 -7.60 -8.85 4.44
C LEU A 92 -8.68 -7.78 4.31
N CYS A 93 -8.29 -6.51 4.12
CA CYS A 93 -9.24 -5.43 3.88
C CYS A 93 -10.11 -5.75 2.66
N PHE A 94 -9.50 -6.20 1.57
CA PHE A 94 -10.22 -6.57 0.36
C PHE A 94 -11.26 -7.64 0.67
N LEU A 95 -10.90 -8.68 1.40
CA LEU A 95 -11.81 -9.77 1.73
C LEU A 95 -12.99 -9.29 2.58
N PHE A 96 -12.73 -8.45 3.59
CA PHE A 96 -13.80 -7.91 4.42
C PHE A 96 -14.67 -6.93 3.65
N PHE A 97 -14.07 -6.06 2.83
CA PHE A 97 -14.80 -5.11 2.00
C PHE A 97 -15.74 -5.83 1.04
N GLN A 98 -15.26 -6.95 0.44
CA GLN A 98 -16.07 -7.74 -0.49
C GLN A 98 -17.36 -8.25 0.14
N LYS A 99 -17.32 -8.57 1.43
CA LYS A 99 -18.49 -9.05 2.16
C LYS A 99 -19.49 -7.94 2.48
N ILE A 100 -19.05 -6.67 2.41
CA ILE A 100 -19.91 -5.52 2.73
C ILE A 100 -20.36 -4.81 1.46
N SER A 101 -19.43 -4.57 0.53
CA SER A 101 -19.71 -3.85 -0.72
C SER A 101 -18.77 -4.34 -1.81
N ALA A 102 -19.32 -4.96 -2.85
CA ALA A 102 -18.54 -5.44 -3.99
C ALA A 102 -17.82 -4.28 -4.70
N VAL A 103 -18.46 -3.11 -4.78
CA VAL A 103 -17.87 -1.93 -5.42
C VAL A 103 -16.68 -1.43 -4.63
N ALA A 104 -16.79 -1.36 -3.29
CA ALA A 104 -15.69 -0.95 -2.43
C ALA A 104 -14.50 -1.89 -2.60
N ALA A 105 -14.74 -3.20 -2.63
CA ALA A 105 -13.68 -4.18 -2.85
C ALA A 105 -13.03 -4.02 -4.22
N PHE A 106 -13.83 -3.81 -5.26
CA PHE A 106 -13.33 -3.62 -6.63
C PHE A 106 -12.42 -2.40 -6.71
N LEU A 107 -12.80 -1.29 -6.05
CA LEU A 107 -11.98 -0.08 -6.02
C LEU A 107 -10.68 -0.28 -5.21
N PHE A 108 -10.68 -1.21 -4.26
CA PHE A 108 -9.51 -1.52 -3.44
C PHE A 108 -8.53 -2.48 -4.12
N LEU A 109 -8.99 -3.22 -5.14
CA LEU A 109 -8.19 -4.24 -5.83
C LEU A 109 -6.94 -3.67 -6.51
N PRO A 110 -7.00 -2.55 -7.26
CA PRO A 110 -5.78 -1.98 -7.86
C PRO A 110 -4.71 -1.65 -6.82
N TYR A 111 -5.12 -1.17 -5.65
CA TYR A 111 -4.22 -0.87 -4.56
C TYR A 111 -3.53 -2.15 -4.06
N PHE A 112 -4.29 -3.24 -3.89
CA PHE A 112 -3.73 -4.52 -3.47
C PHE A 112 -2.69 -5.02 -4.48
N ILE A 113 -3.01 -4.96 -5.78
CA ILE A 113 -2.08 -5.37 -6.83
C ILE A 113 -0.81 -4.51 -6.78
N TRP A 114 -0.95 -3.20 -6.58
CA TRP A 114 0.19 -2.30 -6.46
C TRP A 114 1.05 -2.62 -5.25
N CYS A 115 0.43 -3.00 -4.12
CA CYS A 115 1.17 -3.40 -2.93
C CYS A 115 2.00 -4.66 -3.19
N ILE A 116 1.47 -5.63 -3.91
CA ILE A 116 2.21 -6.84 -4.29
C ILE A 116 3.41 -6.45 -5.18
N PHE A 117 3.21 -5.57 -6.15
CA PHE A 117 4.28 -5.06 -6.99
C PHE A 117 5.35 -4.36 -6.13
N ALA A 118 4.93 -3.56 -5.16
CA ALA A 118 5.86 -2.85 -4.27
C ALA A 118 6.69 -3.82 -3.43
N VAL A 119 6.11 -4.92 -2.96
CA VAL A 119 6.85 -5.96 -2.24
C VAL A 119 7.92 -6.56 -3.14
N PHE A 120 7.55 -6.92 -4.36
CA PHE A 120 8.50 -7.49 -5.33
C PHE A 120 9.61 -6.50 -5.64
N LEU A 121 9.26 -5.24 -5.91
CA LEU A 121 10.22 -4.19 -6.22
C LEU A 121 11.20 -3.98 -5.06
N ASN A 122 10.69 -3.93 -3.83
CA ASN A 122 11.51 -3.76 -2.63
C ASN A 122 12.48 -4.93 -2.46
N PHE A 123 12.02 -6.16 -2.73
CA PHE A 123 12.85 -7.36 -2.66
C PHE A 123 14.02 -7.28 -3.67
N VAL A 124 13.73 -6.87 -4.92
CA VAL A 124 14.77 -6.76 -5.94
C VAL A 124 15.76 -5.65 -5.58
N ILE A 125 15.28 -4.53 -5.00
CA ILE A 125 16.17 -3.47 -4.54
C ILE A 125 17.12 -3.99 -3.47
N ILE A 126 16.64 -4.80 -2.51
CA ILE A 126 17.50 -5.42 -1.49
C ILE A 126 18.58 -6.27 -2.14
N ARG A 127 18.23 -7.08 -3.14
CA ARG A 127 19.19 -7.94 -3.84
C ARG A 127 20.27 -7.12 -4.54
N ASN A 128 19.92 -5.97 -5.09
CA ASN A 128 20.85 -5.11 -5.83
C ASN A 128 21.69 -4.21 -4.91
N ASN A 129 21.35 -4.13 -3.63
CA ASN A 129 22.03 -3.26 -2.64
C ASN A 129 22.25 -4.03 -1.33
N PRO A 130 23.08 -5.09 -1.35
CA PRO A 130 23.31 -5.92 -0.17
C PRO A 130 23.97 -5.16 0.99
#